data_6f5c42675d44249611cd7afc823e48c8
#
_entry.id   6f5c42675d44249611cd7afc823e48c8
#
_cell.length_a   1.000
_cell.length_b   1.000
_cell.length_c   1.000
_cell.angle_alpha   90.00
_cell.angle_beta   90.00
_cell.angle_gamma   90.00
#
_symmetry.space_group_name_H-M   'P 1'
#
loop_
_entity.id
_entity.type
_entity.pdbx_description
1 polymer ?
#
loop_
_entity_poly.entity_id
_entity_poly.type
_entity_poly.pdbx_seq_one_letter_code
_entity_poly.pdbx_strand_id
1 'polypeptide(L)'
;MFNILVTDKVSEEGLKKLYAHKDFIVEHQPGIAPEDLKATIGQYDGLIVRNQTKVTKDIIEASGNLRVIARAGVGVDNIDVDAATRKGIIVVNSPGGNTISATEHTLAMMLSLSRNIPQAHKSAAAGKWEREKFKGVELFKKTLGVIGTGKIGTEVAKRAKAFGMAVLGYDPYLTEERAAKLGIKKATLDEIAAQADFITLHTPLMKETRHLINEAFLAKTKKGVRIINCARGGLVDELALLQALKEGRVAGAALDVFENEPEITPGLLELPNVIVTPHLGASTREAQVRVAADVSDEIIHIFESEEIRNAINMPQTSGENRERMEPFLLLGEQVAQLGIQLLDEAPEKIEITYAGELLDEDTKLLTRTIIKGILARHLGSTVNLVNALHLLKEQGLTYNLQRNASFKGFSNYLELALYKKGKQVNIGASIINGFGGRIVKLNDYRVDLRPEQHLLYIRHLDIPGMIGQVGSILGSNDTNIGTMQVGRKEIGGEAIMVLTLDKTASRQVLDQLKEVIGIKAVQTLELATGYTFQEEPFVEV
;
A
#
# COMPACT_ATOMS: atom_id res chain seq x y z
N MET A 1 7.69 -20.79 -14.13
CA MET A 1 6.51 -21.26 -13.37
C MET A 1 6.66 -20.83 -11.94
N PHE A 2 5.58 -20.34 -11.35
CA PHE A 2 5.56 -19.84 -9.97
C PHE A 2 4.74 -20.77 -9.09
N ASN A 3 5.25 -21.08 -7.90
CA ASN A 3 4.60 -21.98 -6.96
C ASN A 3 3.75 -21.18 -5.95
N ILE A 4 2.47 -21.45 -5.89
CA ILE A 4 1.51 -20.77 -5.01
C ILE A 4 0.96 -21.78 -4.01
N LEU A 5 1.11 -21.49 -2.71
CA LEU A 5 0.55 -22.30 -1.64
C LEU A 5 -0.75 -21.69 -1.11
N VAL A 6 -1.79 -22.51 -0.96
CA VAL A 6 -3.06 -22.14 -0.33
C VAL A 6 -3.22 -22.93 0.96
N THR A 7 -3.20 -22.26 2.12
CA THR A 7 -3.15 -22.92 3.43
C THR A 7 -4.46 -22.95 4.18
N ASP A 8 -5.47 -22.21 3.72
CA ASP A 8 -6.79 -22.17 4.33
C ASP A 8 -7.86 -22.69 3.35
N LYS A 9 -9.06 -22.96 3.87
CA LYS A 9 -10.22 -23.28 3.03
C LYS A 9 -10.65 -22.02 2.26
N VAL A 10 -10.23 -21.94 1.01
CA VAL A 10 -10.57 -20.89 0.04
C VAL A 10 -11.42 -21.49 -1.09
N SER A 11 -12.32 -20.71 -1.66
CA SER A 11 -13.22 -21.19 -2.73
C SER A 11 -12.44 -21.55 -3.98
N GLU A 12 -12.49 -22.81 -4.41
CA GLU A 12 -11.90 -23.28 -5.67
C GLU A 12 -12.50 -22.56 -6.89
N GLU A 13 -13.80 -22.22 -6.83
CA GLU A 13 -14.47 -21.45 -7.86
C GLU A 13 -13.83 -20.08 -8.07
N GLY A 14 -13.42 -19.40 -7.00
CA GLY A 14 -12.71 -18.13 -7.06
C GLY A 14 -11.27 -18.27 -7.53
N LEU A 15 -10.62 -19.41 -7.27
CA LEU A 15 -9.25 -19.67 -7.70
C LEU A 15 -9.12 -20.18 -9.15
N LYS A 16 -10.24 -20.38 -9.90
CA LYS A 16 -10.22 -20.95 -11.24
C LYS A 16 -9.26 -20.30 -12.22
N LYS A 17 -9.14 -18.96 -12.18
CA LYS A 17 -8.23 -18.23 -13.06
C LYS A 17 -6.77 -18.59 -12.76
N LEU A 18 -6.41 -18.70 -11.50
CA LEU A 18 -5.07 -19.04 -11.06
C LEU A 18 -4.71 -20.49 -11.44
N TYR A 19 -5.65 -21.44 -11.26
CA TYR A 19 -5.46 -22.82 -11.68
C TYR A 19 -5.33 -22.99 -13.21
N ALA A 20 -6.05 -22.17 -13.98
CA ALA A 20 -6.03 -22.21 -15.44
C ALA A 20 -4.80 -21.53 -16.05
N HIS A 21 -4.05 -20.76 -15.27
CA HIS A 21 -2.94 -19.97 -15.77
C HIS A 21 -1.67 -20.82 -15.92
N LYS A 22 -1.10 -20.84 -17.12
CA LYS A 22 0.04 -21.71 -17.52
C LYS A 22 1.32 -21.55 -16.70
N ASP A 23 1.51 -20.36 -16.10
CA ASP A 23 2.74 -20.00 -15.39
C ASP A 23 2.67 -20.26 -13.88
N PHE A 24 1.52 -20.74 -13.35
CA PHE A 24 1.33 -21.03 -11.94
C PHE A 24 1.12 -22.52 -11.65
N ILE A 25 1.74 -22.98 -10.58
CA ILE A 25 1.47 -24.27 -9.94
C ILE A 25 0.85 -23.95 -8.58
N VAL A 26 -0.40 -24.36 -8.38
CA VAL A 26 -1.15 -24.05 -7.15
C VAL A 26 -1.28 -25.32 -6.32
N GLU A 27 -0.73 -25.28 -5.12
CA GLU A 27 -0.83 -26.36 -4.15
C GLU A 27 -1.79 -25.95 -3.01
N HIS A 28 -2.73 -26.82 -2.68
CA HIS A 28 -3.76 -26.58 -1.68
C HIS A 28 -3.56 -27.48 -0.48
N GLN A 29 -3.09 -26.93 0.64
CA GLN A 29 -2.83 -27.63 1.91
C GLN A 29 -3.61 -26.99 3.09
N PRO A 30 -4.94 -27.06 3.12
CA PRO A 30 -5.74 -26.42 4.15
C PRO A 30 -5.49 -27.07 5.52
N GLY A 31 -5.16 -26.22 6.50
CA GLY A 31 -4.89 -26.65 7.87
C GLY A 31 -3.47 -27.17 8.10
N ILE A 32 -2.52 -26.83 7.23
CA ILE A 32 -1.10 -27.12 7.45
C ILE A 32 -0.66 -26.62 8.83
N ALA A 33 0.11 -27.44 9.55
CA ALA A 33 0.65 -27.04 10.84
C ALA A 33 1.68 -25.91 10.70
N PRO A 34 1.79 -24.98 11.68
CA PRO A 34 2.73 -23.86 11.60
C PRO A 34 4.18 -24.28 11.36
N GLU A 35 4.63 -25.37 11.95
CA GLU A 35 6.00 -25.89 11.79
C GLU A 35 6.23 -26.45 10.39
N ASP A 36 5.22 -27.13 9.81
CA ASP A 36 5.31 -27.66 8.44
C ASP A 36 5.28 -26.49 7.43
N LEU A 37 4.44 -25.49 7.67
CA LEU A 37 4.44 -24.27 6.84
C LEU A 37 5.80 -23.58 6.88
N LYS A 38 6.40 -23.43 8.06
CA LYS A 38 7.73 -22.84 8.21
C LYS A 38 8.81 -23.64 7.47
N ALA A 39 8.71 -24.96 7.48
CA ALA A 39 9.68 -25.84 6.81
C ALA A 39 9.58 -25.79 5.27
N THR A 40 8.37 -25.55 4.72
CA THR A 40 8.11 -25.66 3.28
C THR A 40 7.98 -24.32 2.56
N ILE A 41 7.67 -23.23 3.25
CA ILE A 41 7.36 -21.91 2.66
C ILE A 41 8.47 -21.37 1.75
N GLY A 42 9.72 -21.77 1.98
CA GLY A 42 10.86 -21.37 1.14
C GLY A 42 10.78 -21.83 -0.32
N GLN A 43 9.91 -22.78 -0.65
CA GLN A 43 9.73 -23.33 -2.01
C GLN A 43 8.67 -22.56 -2.82
N TYR A 44 7.91 -21.66 -2.18
CA TYR A 44 6.79 -20.97 -2.80
C TYR A 44 7.10 -19.52 -3.12
N ASP A 45 6.52 -19.05 -4.22
CA ASP A 45 6.61 -17.67 -4.68
C ASP A 45 5.43 -16.82 -4.16
N GLY A 46 4.28 -17.46 -3.90
CA GLY A 46 3.08 -16.82 -3.36
C GLY A 46 2.40 -17.67 -2.29
N LEU A 47 1.76 -16.99 -1.34
CA LEU A 47 0.99 -17.60 -0.25
C LEU A 47 -0.41 -17.02 -0.20
N ILE A 48 -1.44 -17.87 -0.28
CA ILE A 48 -2.84 -17.49 -0.07
C ILE A 48 -3.30 -18.01 1.29
N VAL A 49 -3.75 -17.09 2.13
CA VAL A 49 -4.31 -17.38 3.45
C VAL A 49 -5.71 -16.79 3.60
N ARG A 50 -6.46 -17.21 4.61
CA ARG A 50 -7.71 -16.58 4.98
C ARG A 50 -7.67 -16.14 6.46
N ASN A 51 -8.27 -16.86 7.39
CA ASN A 51 -8.37 -16.45 8.79
C ASN A 51 -7.77 -17.47 9.79
N GLN A 52 -7.48 -18.69 9.36
CA GLN A 52 -6.96 -19.73 10.24
C GLN A 52 -5.44 -19.71 10.34
N THR A 53 -4.76 -19.59 9.18
CA THR A 53 -3.30 -19.54 9.12
C THR A 53 -2.79 -18.21 9.66
N LYS A 54 -1.92 -18.25 10.67
CA LYS A 54 -1.19 -17.09 11.18
C LYS A 54 0.18 -17.02 10.49
N VAL A 55 0.39 -15.99 9.70
CA VAL A 55 1.68 -15.75 9.00
C VAL A 55 2.55 -14.88 9.89
N THR A 56 3.27 -15.54 10.79
CA THR A 56 4.13 -14.89 11.78
C THR A 56 5.45 -14.45 11.18
N LYS A 57 6.20 -13.62 11.91
CA LYS A 57 7.58 -13.23 11.56
C LYS A 57 8.45 -14.43 11.23
N ASP A 58 8.38 -15.51 12.02
CA ASP A 58 9.23 -16.69 11.83
C ASP A 58 8.95 -17.40 10.51
N ILE A 59 7.69 -17.49 10.08
CA ILE A 59 7.30 -18.05 8.78
C ILE A 59 7.81 -17.15 7.65
N ILE A 60 7.66 -15.83 7.81
CA ILE A 60 8.14 -14.85 6.83
C ILE A 60 9.66 -14.92 6.70
N GLU A 61 10.40 -15.01 7.80
CA GLU A 61 11.87 -15.12 7.78
C GLU A 61 12.36 -16.42 7.14
N ALA A 62 11.62 -17.53 7.31
CA ALA A 62 11.93 -18.81 6.69
C ALA A 62 11.63 -18.84 5.18
N SER A 63 10.83 -17.91 4.65
CA SER A 63 10.50 -17.86 3.23
C SER A 63 11.74 -17.47 2.40
N GLY A 64 12.04 -18.22 1.33
CA GLY A 64 13.15 -17.93 0.41
C GLY A 64 12.74 -17.03 -0.75
N ASN A 65 11.78 -17.50 -1.52
CA ASN A 65 11.37 -16.90 -2.79
C ASN A 65 10.03 -16.15 -2.72
N LEU A 66 9.40 -16.08 -1.55
CA LEU A 66 8.06 -15.53 -1.39
C LEU A 66 8.00 -14.05 -1.79
N ARG A 67 7.18 -13.73 -2.77
CA ARG A 67 7.00 -12.38 -3.32
C ARG A 67 5.69 -11.75 -2.87
N VAL A 68 4.67 -12.56 -2.59
CA VAL A 68 3.34 -12.09 -2.22
C VAL A 68 2.68 -12.97 -1.16
N ILE A 69 2.02 -12.32 -0.20
CA ILE A 69 1.09 -12.94 0.73
C ILE A 69 -0.29 -12.34 0.45
N ALA A 70 -1.24 -13.16 -0.01
CA ALA A 70 -2.58 -12.75 -0.38
C ALA A 70 -3.59 -13.24 0.66
N ARG A 71 -4.30 -12.31 1.30
CA ARG A 71 -5.33 -12.64 2.27
C ARG A 71 -6.71 -12.63 1.60
N ALA A 72 -7.34 -13.81 1.45
CA ALA A 72 -8.70 -13.95 0.94
C ALA A 72 -9.73 -13.40 1.95
N GLY A 73 -9.82 -12.08 2.03
CA GLY A 73 -10.69 -11.31 2.94
C GLY A 73 -10.18 -9.89 3.15
N VAL A 74 -10.80 -9.13 4.05
CA VAL A 74 -10.54 -7.68 4.25
C VAL A 74 -9.41 -7.41 5.26
N GLY A 75 -9.50 -7.92 6.48
CA GLY A 75 -8.49 -7.67 7.50
C GLY A 75 -7.22 -8.49 7.25
N VAL A 76 -6.09 -8.04 7.78
CA VAL A 76 -4.79 -8.74 7.68
C VAL A 76 -4.18 -9.01 9.05
N ASP A 77 -5.03 -9.07 10.08
CA ASP A 77 -4.63 -9.18 11.49
C ASP A 77 -3.84 -10.48 11.80
N ASN A 78 -3.97 -11.49 10.95
CA ASN A 78 -3.25 -12.76 11.04
C ASN A 78 -1.91 -12.77 10.27
N ILE A 79 -1.48 -11.65 9.71
CA ILE A 79 -0.22 -11.51 8.95
C ILE A 79 0.66 -10.45 9.62
N ASP A 80 1.92 -10.78 9.90
CA ASP A 80 2.92 -9.79 10.31
C ASP A 80 3.35 -8.95 9.10
N VAL A 81 2.57 -7.88 8.85
CA VAL A 81 2.78 -6.97 7.71
C VAL A 81 4.12 -6.25 7.81
N ASP A 82 4.59 -5.95 9.01
CA ASP A 82 5.88 -5.29 9.22
C ASP A 82 7.05 -6.20 8.85
N ALA A 83 7.00 -7.47 9.25
CA ALA A 83 7.99 -8.46 8.84
C ALA A 83 7.97 -8.70 7.32
N ALA A 84 6.77 -8.81 6.71
CA ALA A 84 6.63 -8.93 5.25
C ALA A 84 7.24 -7.71 4.53
N THR A 85 6.97 -6.51 5.05
CA THR A 85 7.51 -5.27 4.49
C THR A 85 9.04 -5.23 4.57
N ARG A 86 9.63 -5.59 5.71
CA ARG A 86 11.09 -5.68 5.86
C ARG A 86 11.71 -6.62 4.83
N LYS A 87 11.08 -7.76 4.61
CA LYS A 87 11.55 -8.77 3.66
C LYS A 87 11.25 -8.43 2.19
N GLY A 88 10.49 -7.36 1.95
CA GLY A 88 10.11 -6.93 0.61
C GLY A 88 8.98 -7.75 -0.01
N ILE A 89 8.19 -8.43 0.82
CA ILE A 89 7.05 -9.24 0.38
C ILE A 89 5.81 -8.36 0.31
N ILE A 90 5.12 -8.40 -0.82
CA ILE A 90 3.87 -7.66 -1.02
C ILE A 90 2.76 -8.35 -0.23
N VAL A 91 1.98 -7.58 0.53
CA VAL A 91 0.78 -8.09 1.20
C VAL A 91 -0.45 -7.49 0.52
N VAL A 92 -1.32 -8.35 0.00
CA VAL A 92 -2.57 -7.95 -0.66
C VAL A 92 -3.78 -8.55 0.04
N ASN A 93 -4.92 -7.88 -0.10
CA ASN A 93 -6.19 -8.35 0.43
C ASN A 93 -7.34 -8.15 -0.57
N SER A 94 -8.58 -8.50 -0.16
CA SER A 94 -9.81 -8.23 -0.92
C SER A 94 -10.67 -7.21 -0.17
N PRO A 95 -10.45 -5.89 -0.33
CA PRO A 95 -11.06 -4.87 0.53
C PRO A 95 -12.56 -4.64 0.28
N GLY A 96 -13.16 -5.27 -0.73
CA GLY A 96 -14.57 -5.15 -1.10
C GLY A 96 -15.36 -6.46 -1.10
N GLY A 97 -14.66 -7.59 -1.10
CA GLY A 97 -15.25 -8.89 -1.38
C GLY A 97 -16.34 -9.37 -0.41
N ASN A 98 -16.27 -8.94 0.87
CA ASN A 98 -17.27 -9.28 1.88
C ASN A 98 -18.19 -8.12 2.29
N THR A 99 -18.15 -6.98 1.62
CA THR A 99 -18.90 -5.77 2.03
C THR A 99 -20.38 -6.05 2.26
N ILE A 100 -21.04 -6.67 1.28
CA ILE A 100 -22.48 -6.97 1.37
C ILE A 100 -22.77 -7.99 2.45
N SER A 101 -22.00 -9.06 2.52
CA SER A 101 -22.13 -10.13 3.51
C SER A 101 -22.07 -9.59 4.94
N ALA A 102 -21.03 -8.81 5.27
CA ALA A 102 -20.88 -8.22 6.59
C ALA A 102 -21.99 -7.20 6.91
N THR A 103 -22.45 -6.44 5.90
CA THR A 103 -23.60 -5.53 6.04
C THR A 103 -24.87 -6.27 6.39
N GLU A 104 -25.18 -7.33 5.66
CA GLU A 104 -26.40 -8.14 5.90
C GLU A 104 -26.33 -8.85 7.25
N HIS A 105 -25.16 -9.39 7.61
CA HIS A 105 -24.96 -10.00 8.92
C HIS A 105 -25.16 -9.01 10.06
N THR A 106 -24.60 -7.79 9.95
CA THR A 106 -24.81 -6.71 10.94
C THR A 106 -26.29 -6.40 11.13
N LEU A 107 -27.06 -6.29 10.04
CA LEU A 107 -28.50 -6.03 10.10
C LEU A 107 -29.27 -7.21 10.67
N ALA A 108 -28.90 -8.44 10.30
CA ALA A 108 -29.48 -9.66 10.87
C ALA A 108 -29.27 -9.73 12.39
N MET A 109 -28.06 -9.42 12.87
CA MET A 109 -27.72 -9.36 14.28
C MET A 109 -28.51 -8.26 15.01
N MET A 110 -28.61 -7.06 14.41
CA MET A 110 -29.38 -5.94 14.95
C MET A 110 -30.88 -6.27 15.05
N LEU A 111 -31.48 -6.87 14.02
CA LEU A 111 -32.87 -7.31 14.00
C LEU A 111 -33.13 -8.46 15.00
N SER A 112 -32.23 -9.44 15.04
CA SER A 112 -32.31 -10.57 15.97
C SER A 112 -32.23 -10.10 17.42
N LEU A 113 -31.36 -9.15 17.73
CA LEU A 113 -31.27 -8.53 19.05
C LEU A 113 -32.53 -7.74 19.41
N SER A 114 -33.06 -6.97 18.45
CA SER A 114 -34.25 -6.14 18.64
C SER A 114 -35.51 -6.98 18.95
N ARG A 115 -35.59 -8.16 18.39
CA ARG A 115 -36.77 -9.02 18.43
C ARG A 115 -36.59 -10.30 19.26
N ASN A 116 -35.45 -10.48 19.95
CA ASN A 116 -35.10 -11.65 20.77
C ASN A 116 -35.22 -12.98 20.00
N ILE A 117 -34.88 -12.99 18.69
CA ILE A 117 -35.15 -14.13 17.78
C ILE A 117 -34.51 -15.43 18.26
N PRO A 118 -33.21 -15.51 18.61
CA PRO A 118 -32.56 -16.77 19.03
C PRO A 118 -33.15 -17.31 20.31
N GLN A 119 -33.47 -16.47 21.29
CA GLN A 119 -34.04 -16.84 22.56
C GLN A 119 -35.49 -17.31 22.41
N ALA A 120 -36.29 -16.64 21.60
CA ALA A 120 -37.66 -17.01 21.30
C ALA A 120 -37.72 -18.36 20.55
N HIS A 121 -36.82 -18.56 19.56
CA HIS A 121 -36.69 -19.83 18.86
C HIS A 121 -36.33 -20.98 19.82
N LYS A 122 -35.34 -20.80 20.68
CA LYS A 122 -34.92 -21.79 21.67
C LYS A 122 -36.07 -22.18 22.62
N SER A 123 -36.87 -21.20 23.07
CA SER A 123 -38.04 -21.43 23.93
C SER A 123 -39.12 -22.21 23.19
N ALA A 124 -39.48 -21.80 21.97
CA ALA A 124 -40.51 -22.48 21.16
C ALA A 124 -40.08 -23.90 20.77
N ALA A 125 -38.82 -24.10 20.37
CA ALA A 125 -38.27 -25.42 20.07
C ALA A 125 -38.28 -26.37 21.30
N ALA A 126 -38.22 -25.83 22.52
CA ALA A 126 -38.38 -26.58 23.78
C ALA A 126 -39.87 -26.76 24.19
N GLY A 127 -40.82 -26.48 23.30
CA GLY A 127 -42.26 -26.64 23.55
C GLY A 127 -42.89 -25.55 24.44
N LYS A 128 -42.19 -24.45 24.72
CA LYS A 128 -42.69 -23.35 25.56
C LYS A 128 -43.28 -22.22 24.70
N TRP A 129 -44.44 -21.68 25.15
CA TRP A 129 -45.16 -20.61 24.43
C TRP A 129 -45.17 -19.32 25.27
N GLU A 130 -43.98 -18.67 25.41
CA GLU A 130 -43.73 -17.57 26.36
C GLU A 130 -43.75 -16.19 25.64
N ARG A 131 -44.86 -15.78 25.01
CA ARG A 131 -44.97 -14.56 24.18
C ARG A 131 -44.51 -13.27 24.88
N GLU A 132 -44.96 -13.06 26.12
CA GLU A 132 -44.69 -11.82 26.86
C GLU A 132 -43.21 -11.66 27.23
N LYS A 133 -42.50 -12.79 27.37
CA LYS A 133 -41.06 -12.78 27.71
C LYS A 133 -40.17 -12.23 26.59
N PHE A 134 -40.63 -12.33 25.33
CA PHE A 134 -39.86 -11.95 24.15
C PHE A 134 -40.40 -10.70 23.47
N LYS A 135 -41.03 -9.79 24.24
CA LYS A 135 -41.45 -8.49 23.73
C LYS A 135 -40.25 -7.67 23.32
N GLY A 136 -40.15 -7.36 22.00
CA GLY A 136 -39.03 -6.64 21.38
C GLY A 136 -39.28 -5.16 21.24
N VAL A 137 -38.36 -4.52 20.46
CA VAL A 137 -38.44 -3.11 20.05
C VAL A 137 -38.40 -3.02 18.53
N GLU A 138 -38.94 -1.93 18.00
CA GLU A 138 -38.87 -1.59 16.58
C GLU A 138 -37.61 -0.76 16.29
N LEU A 139 -37.10 -0.84 15.05
CA LEU A 139 -36.03 0.04 14.55
C LEU A 139 -36.60 1.38 14.04
N PHE A 140 -37.85 1.41 13.65
CA PHE A 140 -38.51 2.59 13.12
C PHE A 140 -38.44 3.77 14.11
N LYS A 141 -38.04 4.95 13.59
CA LYS A 141 -37.84 6.19 14.38
C LYS A 141 -36.78 6.10 15.48
N LYS A 142 -35.93 5.05 15.49
CA LYS A 142 -34.76 4.96 16.38
C LYS A 142 -33.53 5.61 15.71
N THR A 143 -32.58 5.98 16.54
CA THR A 143 -31.29 6.52 16.09
C THR A 143 -30.22 5.43 16.08
N LEU A 144 -29.57 5.24 14.93
CA LEU A 144 -28.40 4.39 14.77
C LEU A 144 -27.13 5.23 14.74
N GLY A 145 -26.20 4.98 15.67
CA GLY A 145 -24.84 5.47 15.60
C GLY A 145 -23.98 4.49 14.80
N VAL A 146 -23.37 4.95 13.71
CA VAL A 146 -22.45 4.19 12.87
C VAL A 146 -21.04 4.73 13.09
N ILE A 147 -20.20 3.93 13.73
CA ILE A 147 -18.80 4.26 13.99
C ILE A 147 -17.93 3.58 12.94
N GLY A 148 -17.35 4.37 12.03
CA GLY A 148 -16.70 3.92 10.80
C GLY A 148 -17.66 3.96 9.61
N THR A 149 -17.49 4.96 8.73
CA THR A 149 -18.31 5.15 7.52
C THR A 149 -17.59 4.72 6.24
N GLY A 150 -16.76 3.66 6.35
CA GLY A 150 -16.14 2.99 5.22
C GLY A 150 -17.15 2.24 4.34
N LYS A 151 -16.69 1.25 3.57
CA LYS A 151 -17.55 0.47 2.64
C LYS A 151 -18.74 -0.19 3.37
N ILE A 152 -18.49 -0.91 4.47
CA ILE A 152 -19.51 -1.65 5.22
C ILE A 152 -20.43 -0.69 5.97
N GLY A 153 -19.87 0.26 6.74
CA GLY A 153 -20.68 1.22 7.52
C GLY A 153 -21.62 2.08 6.66
N THR A 154 -21.17 2.46 5.47
CA THR A 154 -22.02 3.16 4.48
C THR A 154 -23.20 2.30 4.03
N GLU A 155 -22.97 1.02 3.72
CA GLU A 155 -24.05 0.11 3.28
C GLU A 155 -25.02 -0.25 4.42
N VAL A 156 -24.52 -0.33 5.66
CA VAL A 156 -25.38 -0.49 6.86
C VAL A 156 -26.24 0.76 7.06
N ALA A 157 -25.64 1.95 7.02
CA ALA A 157 -26.34 3.23 7.13
C ALA A 157 -27.46 3.38 6.11
N LYS A 158 -27.18 3.05 4.84
CA LYS A 158 -28.15 3.08 3.75
C LYS A 158 -29.37 2.18 4.03
N ARG A 159 -29.14 0.95 4.50
CA ARG A 159 -30.21 0.01 4.78
C ARG A 159 -30.97 0.35 6.08
N ALA A 160 -30.27 0.87 7.10
CA ALA A 160 -30.91 1.35 8.32
C ALA A 160 -31.88 2.51 8.05
N LYS A 161 -31.55 3.40 7.13
CA LYS A 161 -32.47 4.46 6.66
C LYS A 161 -33.74 3.87 6.03
N ALA A 162 -33.64 2.77 5.28
CA ALA A 162 -34.80 2.10 4.71
C ALA A 162 -35.72 1.48 5.78
N PHE A 163 -35.18 1.16 6.96
CA PHE A 163 -35.97 0.81 8.16
C PHE A 163 -36.57 2.03 8.88
N GLY A 164 -36.39 3.24 8.36
CA GLY A 164 -36.92 4.47 8.96
C GLY A 164 -36.14 4.94 10.18
N MET A 165 -34.86 4.54 10.30
CA MET A 165 -33.94 5.01 11.35
C MET A 165 -33.33 6.37 10.98
N ALA A 166 -33.09 7.20 12.00
CA ALA A 166 -32.14 8.32 11.89
C ALA A 166 -30.71 7.77 12.04
N VAL A 167 -29.77 8.25 11.22
CA VAL A 167 -28.39 7.74 11.25
C VAL A 167 -27.41 8.87 11.56
N LEU A 168 -26.62 8.67 12.62
CA LEU A 168 -25.44 9.47 13.01
C LEU A 168 -24.18 8.71 12.57
N GLY A 169 -23.29 9.36 11.84
CA GLY A 169 -22.05 8.77 11.37
C GLY A 169 -20.81 9.43 12.00
N TYR A 170 -19.89 8.63 12.50
CA TYR A 170 -18.56 9.05 12.91
C TYR A 170 -17.49 8.34 12.10
N ASP A 171 -16.58 9.13 11.54
CA ASP A 171 -15.36 8.65 10.90
C ASP A 171 -14.40 9.84 10.84
N PRO A 172 -13.09 9.69 11.15
CA PRO A 172 -12.12 10.78 11.05
C PRO A 172 -12.07 11.46 9.67
N TYR A 173 -12.39 10.70 8.62
CA TYR A 173 -12.34 11.16 7.23
C TYR A 173 -13.73 11.52 6.66
N LEU A 174 -14.79 11.50 7.47
CA LEU A 174 -16.13 11.86 7.02
C LEU A 174 -16.26 13.38 6.93
N THR A 175 -16.41 13.90 5.70
CA THR A 175 -16.73 15.32 5.47
C THR A 175 -18.25 15.56 5.57
N GLU A 176 -18.66 16.82 5.83
CA GLU A 176 -20.08 17.19 5.83
C GLU A 176 -20.74 16.92 4.47
N GLU A 177 -20.02 17.20 3.38
CA GLU A 177 -20.51 16.96 2.03
C GLU A 177 -20.78 15.46 1.78
N ARG A 178 -19.84 14.59 2.19
CA ARG A 178 -20.01 13.14 2.06
C ARG A 178 -21.16 12.63 2.95
N ALA A 179 -21.28 13.12 4.17
CA ALA A 179 -22.38 12.79 5.06
C ALA A 179 -23.75 13.17 4.44
N ALA A 180 -23.84 14.37 3.87
CA ALA A 180 -25.05 14.84 3.16
C ALA A 180 -25.39 13.95 1.95
N LYS A 181 -24.40 13.58 1.11
CA LYS A 181 -24.60 12.65 -0.02
C LYS A 181 -25.11 11.27 0.44
N LEU A 182 -24.65 10.79 1.59
CA LEU A 182 -25.13 9.54 2.19
C LEU A 182 -26.50 9.71 2.88
N GLY A 183 -26.93 10.95 3.10
CA GLY A 183 -28.13 11.28 3.82
C GLY A 183 -28.07 10.85 5.29
N ILE A 184 -26.90 10.98 5.91
CA ILE A 184 -26.64 10.75 7.35
C ILE A 184 -26.16 12.06 7.97
N LYS A 185 -26.26 12.18 9.29
CA LYS A 185 -25.72 13.32 10.01
C LYS A 185 -24.33 12.97 10.54
N LYS A 186 -23.31 13.78 10.21
CA LYS A 186 -22.01 13.68 10.83
C LYS A 186 -22.12 13.98 12.32
N ALA A 187 -21.45 13.21 13.17
CA ALA A 187 -21.49 13.34 14.60
C ALA A 187 -20.14 12.99 15.24
N THR A 188 -19.89 13.50 16.43
CA THR A 188 -18.79 13.08 17.30
C THR A 188 -19.14 11.78 18.03
N LEU A 189 -18.14 11.13 18.62
CA LEU A 189 -18.36 9.94 19.44
C LEU A 189 -19.28 10.25 20.66
N ASP A 190 -19.11 11.40 21.27
CA ASP A 190 -19.93 11.84 22.41
C ASP A 190 -21.39 12.09 21.99
N GLU A 191 -21.63 12.67 20.81
CA GLU A 191 -22.97 12.83 20.27
C GLU A 191 -23.64 11.50 19.94
N ILE A 192 -22.88 10.53 19.38
CA ILE A 192 -23.36 9.17 19.15
C ILE A 192 -23.71 8.52 20.50
N ALA A 193 -22.84 8.57 21.49
CA ALA A 193 -23.12 8.02 22.81
C ALA A 193 -24.42 8.60 23.40
N ALA A 194 -24.58 9.91 23.38
CA ALA A 194 -25.73 10.61 23.97
C ALA A 194 -27.05 10.40 23.24
N GLN A 195 -27.04 10.18 21.91
CA GLN A 195 -28.25 10.21 21.10
C GLN A 195 -28.66 8.87 20.50
N ALA A 196 -27.73 7.91 20.34
CA ALA A 196 -28.01 6.66 19.66
C ALA A 196 -28.82 5.66 20.53
N ASP A 197 -29.83 5.02 19.94
CA ASP A 197 -30.53 3.87 20.50
C ASP A 197 -29.81 2.55 20.18
N PHE A 198 -29.11 2.52 19.05
CA PHE A 198 -28.25 1.43 18.57
C PHE A 198 -26.91 1.99 18.15
N ILE A 199 -25.83 1.28 18.44
CA ILE A 199 -24.47 1.64 18.01
C ILE A 199 -23.88 0.45 17.30
N THR A 200 -23.34 0.64 16.11
CA THR A 200 -22.65 -0.39 15.32
C THR A 200 -21.27 0.07 14.91
N LEU A 201 -20.32 -0.87 14.95
CA LEU A 201 -18.89 -0.62 14.73
C LEU A 201 -18.45 -1.18 13.38
N HIS A 202 -17.73 -0.35 12.61
CA HIS A 202 -17.21 -0.72 11.28
C HIS A 202 -15.81 -0.13 11.04
N THR A 203 -14.99 -0.08 12.06
CA THR A 203 -13.61 0.39 12.04
C THR A 203 -12.61 -0.76 12.11
N PRO A 204 -11.39 -0.62 11.57
CA PRO A 204 -10.31 -1.56 11.85
C PRO A 204 -9.88 -1.48 13.32
N LEU A 205 -9.27 -2.54 13.83
CA LEU A 205 -8.60 -2.53 15.12
C LEU A 205 -7.21 -1.90 14.97
N MET A 206 -7.00 -0.78 15.62
CA MET A 206 -5.73 -0.05 15.70
C MET A 206 -5.50 0.38 17.15
N LYS A 207 -4.35 0.96 17.44
CA LYS A 207 -4.05 1.49 18.79
C LYS A 207 -5.10 2.52 19.25
N GLU A 208 -5.55 3.36 18.33
CA GLU A 208 -6.51 4.44 18.57
C GLU A 208 -7.95 3.97 18.68
N THR A 209 -8.28 2.81 18.11
CA THR A 209 -9.64 2.24 18.11
C THR A 209 -9.80 1.10 19.10
N ARG A 210 -8.70 0.62 19.71
CA ARG A 210 -8.78 -0.39 20.75
C ARG A 210 -9.59 0.12 21.94
N HIS A 211 -10.56 -0.71 22.39
CA HIS A 211 -11.49 -0.36 23.46
C HIS A 211 -12.17 1.01 23.27
N LEU A 212 -12.55 1.28 22.02
CA LEU A 212 -13.29 2.51 21.69
C LEU A 212 -14.61 2.58 22.46
N ILE A 213 -15.29 1.43 22.60
CA ILE A 213 -16.46 1.27 23.48
C ILE A 213 -15.96 0.72 24.82
N ASN A 214 -15.55 1.60 25.71
CA ASN A 214 -15.09 1.32 27.07
C ASN A 214 -16.09 1.83 28.14
N GLU A 215 -15.75 1.68 29.39
CA GLU A 215 -16.58 2.13 30.52
C GLU A 215 -16.95 3.63 30.41
N ALA A 216 -15.96 4.50 30.10
CA ALA A 216 -16.18 5.93 29.99
C ALA A 216 -17.13 6.29 28.83
N PHE A 217 -17.05 5.58 27.69
CA PHE A 217 -17.97 5.74 26.59
C PHE A 217 -19.37 5.25 26.98
N LEU A 218 -19.48 4.06 27.57
CA LEU A 218 -20.74 3.45 27.98
C LEU A 218 -21.45 4.29 29.05
N ALA A 219 -20.70 4.96 29.94
CA ALA A 219 -21.28 5.87 30.93
C ALA A 219 -22.01 7.06 30.30
N LYS A 220 -21.62 7.51 29.12
CA LYS A 220 -22.24 8.62 28.37
C LYS A 220 -23.44 8.18 27.50
N THR A 221 -23.66 6.88 27.32
CA THR A 221 -24.71 6.39 26.43
C THR A 221 -26.12 6.60 26.99
N LYS A 222 -27.09 6.67 26.09
CA LYS A 222 -28.50 6.55 26.47
C LYS A 222 -28.71 5.27 27.28
N LYS A 223 -29.48 5.36 28.36
CA LYS A 223 -29.93 4.16 29.06
C LYS A 223 -30.76 3.29 28.11
N GLY A 224 -30.38 2.03 28.02
CA GLY A 224 -31.07 1.08 27.14
C GLY A 224 -30.53 1.04 25.70
N VAL A 225 -29.35 1.62 25.45
CA VAL A 225 -28.63 1.48 24.18
C VAL A 225 -28.35 0.00 23.84
N ARG A 226 -28.23 -0.32 22.56
CA ARG A 226 -27.84 -1.65 22.08
C ARG A 226 -26.56 -1.54 21.28
N ILE A 227 -25.63 -2.47 21.53
CA ILE A 227 -24.29 -2.47 20.90
C ILE A 227 -24.21 -3.62 19.91
N ILE A 228 -23.77 -3.34 18.68
CA ILE A 228 -23.55 -4.35 17.63
C ILE A 228 -22.07 -4.26 17.18
N ASN A 229 -21.38 -5.39 17.25
CA ASN A 229 -20.02 -5.49 16.76
C ASN A 229 -19.84 -6.72 15.85
N CYS A 230 -19.82 -6.46 14.53
CA CYS A 230 -19.49 -7.43 13.49
C CYS A 230 -18.22 -6.98 12.73
N ALA A 231 -17.35 -6.20 13.37
CA ALA A 231 -16.14 -5.65 12.75
C ALA A 231 -14.88 -6.36 13.24
N ARG A 232 -14.41 -6.04 14.46
CA ARG A 232 -13.22 -6.63 15.07
C ARG A 232 -13.42 -6.78 16.59
N GLY A 233 -12.91 -7.87 17.14
CA GLY A 233 -12.70 -7.98 18.57
C GLY A 233 -11.74 -6.91 19.07
N GLY A 234 -11.83 -6.55 20.36
CA GLY A 234 -11.02 -5.49 20.97
C GLY A 234 -11.45 -4.05 20.64
N LEU A 235 -12.44 -3.82 19.76
CA LEU A 235 -13.07 -2.49 19.62
C LEU A 235 -13.99 -2.18 20.80
N VAL A 236 -14.56 -3.21 21.40
CA VAL A 236 -15.37 -3.14 22.61
C VAL A 236 -14.55 -3.75 23.74
N ASP A 237 -14.47 -3.05 24.87
CA ASP A 237 -14.02 -3.62 26.12
C ASP A 237 -15.12 -4.56 26.63
N GLU A 238 -14.88 -5.87 26.50
CA GLU A 238 -15.90 -6.89 26.80
C GLU A 238 -16.24 -6.94 28.29
N LEU A 239 -15.29 -6.62 29.19
CA LEU A 239 -15.55 -6.58 30.62
C LEU A 239 -16.40 -5.36 30.99
N ALA A 240 -16.11 -4.20 30.41
CA ALA A 240 -16.91 -2.99 30.60
C ALA A 240 -18.33 -3.18 30.03
N LEU A 241 -18.45 -3.82 28.84
CA LEU A 241 -19.75 -4.16 28.27
C LEU A 241 -20.55 -5.13 29.15
N LEU A 242 -19.90 -6.17 29.68
CA LEU A 242 -20.53 -7.15 30.59
C LEU A 242 -21.11 -6.46 31.82
N GLN A 243 -20.36 -5.54 32.43
CA GLN A 243 -20.81 -4.78 33.59
C GLN A 243 -22.00 -3.87 33.22
N ALA A 244 -21.91 -3.12 32.12
CA ALA A 244 -23.00 -2.25 31.67
C ALA A 244 -24.30 -3.01 31.31
N LEU A 245 -24.19 -4.24 30.81
CA LEU A 245 -25.30 -5.14 30.55
C LEU A 245 -25.97 -5.59 31.86
N LYS A 246 -25.17 -6.01 32.86
CA LYS A 246 -25.66 -6.42 34.21
C LYS A 246 -26.36 -5.27 34.93
N GLU A 247 -25.87 -4.05 34.80
CA GLU A 247 -26.47 -2.85 35.40
C GLU A 247 -27.71 -2.34 34.63
N GLY A 248 -28.01 -2.92 33.47
CA GLY A 248 -29.12 -2.48 32.61
C GLY A 248 -28.92 -1.12 31.95
N ARG A 249 -27.70 -0.61 31.91
CA ARG A 249 -27.35 0.55 31.12
C ARG A 249 -27.41 0.22 29.63
N VAL A 250 -26.80 -0.89 29.22
CA VAL A 250 -26.90 -1.47 27.89
C VAL A 250 -28.05 -2.49 27.90
N ALA A 251 -29.05 -2.32 27.01
CA ALA A 251 -30.21 -3.20 26.95
C ALA A 251 -29.90 -4.54 26.28
N GLY A 252 -28.84 -4.62 25.50
CA GLY A 252 -28.39 -5.84 24.87
C GLY A 252 -27.21 -5.64 23.93
N ALA A 253 -26.53 -6.72 23.61
CA ALA A 253 -25.39 -6.71 22.67
C ALA A 253 -25.50 -7.84 21.64
N ALA A 254 -25.04 -7.59 20.43
CA ALA A 254 -24.93 -8.58 19.36
C ALA A 254 -23.48 -8.56 18.85
N LEU A 255 -22.75 -9.65 19.09
CA LEU A 255 -21.31 -9.74 18.88
C LEU A 255 -20.99 -10.90 17.92
N ASP A 256 -20.30 -10.61 16.85
CA ASP A 256 -19.78 -11.61 15.90
C ASP A 256 -18.28 -11.83 16.06
N VAL A 257 -17.62 -10.97 16.85
CA VAL A 257 -16.16 -10.94 17.04
C VAL A 257 -15.79 -10.70 18.49
N PHE A 258 -14.64 -11.25 18.93
CA PHE A 258 -14.21 -11.24 20.33
C PHE A 258 -12.71 -10.91 20.46
N GLU A 259 -12.30 -10.45 21.65
CA GLU A 259 -10.90 -10.05 21.90
C GLU A 259 -9.92 -11.21 21.74
N ASN A 260 -10.31 -12.41 22.15
CA ASN A 260 -9.44 -13.59 22.20
C ASN A 260 -10.03 -14.79 21.44
N GLU A 261 -10.53 -14.56 20.23
CA GLU A 261 -11.10 -15.64 19.41
C GLU A 261 -10.19 -16.89 19.35
N PRO A 262 -10.75 -18.10 19.54
CA PRO A 262 -12.19 -18.44 19.60
C PRO A 262 -12.85 -18.32 21.00
N GLU A 263 -12.12 -17.86 22.01
CA GLU A 263 -12.64 -17.73 23.37
C GLU A 263 -13.51 -16.48 23.49
N ILE A 264 -14.64 -16.64 24.21
CA ILE A 264 -15.59 -15.56 24.51
C ILE A 264 -15.46 -15.21 25.99
N THR A 265 -15.42 -13.91 26.31
CA THR A 265 -15.32 -13.44 27.70
C THR A 265 -16.38 -14.10 28.61
N PRO A 266 -15.95 -14.79 29.70
CA PRO A 266 -16.85 -15.45 30.61
C PRO A 266 -17.95 -14.53 31.15
N GLY A 267 -19.18 -15.05 31.23
CA GLY A 267 -20.35 -14.31 31.69
C GLY A 267 -21.17 -13.62 30.61
N LEU A 268 -20.60 -13.30 29.43
CA LEU A 268 -21.37 -12.74 28.31
C LEU A 268 -22.43 -13.72 27.78
N LEU A 269 -22.08 -15.02 27.68
CA LEU A 269 -22.99 -16.07 27.21
C LEU A 269 -24.11 -16.41 28.20
N GLU A 270 -23.95 -16.01 29.46
CA GLU A 270 -24.97 -16.24 30.51
C GLU A 270 -26.11 -15.20 30.45
N LEU A 271 -25.88 -14.10 29.78
CA LEU A 271 -26.84 -13.01 29.71
C LEU A 271 -27.90 -13.25 28.61
N PRO A 272 -29.21 -13.19 28.96
CA PRO A 272 -30.28 -13.45 28.00
C PRO A 272 -30.42 -12.38 26.91
N ASN A 273 -29.84 -11.21 27.12
CA ASN A 273 -29.86 -10.08 26.21
C ASN A 273 -28.57 -9.93 25.36
N VAL A 274 -27.75 -10.98 25.29
CA VAL A 274 -26.58 -11.08 24.44
C VAL A 274 -26.82 -12.13 23.34
N ILE A 275 -26.45 -11.77 22.11
CA ILE A 275 -26.44 -12.67 20.94
C ILE A 275 -25.00 -12.73 20.42
N VAL A 276 -24.53 -13.95 20.14
CA VAL A 276 -23.19 -14.20 19.65
C VAL A 276 -23.21 -15.06 18.39
N THR A 277 -22.26 -14.82 17.48
CA THR A 277 -21.97 -15.65 16.32
C THR A 277 -20.46 -15.86 16.19
N PRO A 278 -19.98 -17.01 15.66
CA PRO A 278 -18.56 -17.31 15.61
C PRO A 278 -17.87 -16.74 14.38
N HIS A 279 -17.79 -15.40 14.29
CA HIS A 279 -17.13 -14.61 13.24
C HIS A 279 -17.64 -14.96 11.83
N LEU A 280 -18.94 -14.78 11.61
CA LEU A 280 -19.65 -15.16 10.38
C LEU A 280 -19.85 -14.01 9.38
N GLY A 281 -19.44 -12.79 9.69
CA GLY A 281 -19.67 -11.60 8.86
C GLY A 281 -19.26 -11.75 7.38
N ALA A 282 -18.22 -12.55 7.08
CA ALA A 282 -17.78 -12.86 5.73
C ALA A 282 -18.14 -14.31 5.28
N SER A 283 -18.92 -15.05 6.05
CA SER A 283 -19.16 -16.48 5.83
C SER A 283 -20.39 -16.74 4.94
N THR A 284 -20.40 -16.16 3.74
CA THR A 284 -21.36 -16.48 2.68
C THR A 284 -20.63 -17.07 1.47
N ARG A 285 -21.32 -17.88 0.66
CA ARG A 285 -20.77 -18.49 -0.56
C ARG A 285 -20.27 -17.41 -1.51
N GLU A 286 -21.07 -16.38 -1.73
CA GLU A 286 -20.78 -15.28 -2.65
C GLU A 286 -19.54 -14.48 -2.21
N ALA A 287 -19.41 -14.19 -0.91
CA ALA A 287 -18.23 -13.50 -0.39
C ALA A 287 -16.97 -14.36 -0.53
N GLN A 288 -17.06 -15.67 -0.23
CA GLN A 288 -15.92 -16.58 -0.36
C GLN A 288 -15.42 -16.71 -1.80
N VAL A 289 -16.33 -16.77 -2.78
CA VAL A 289 -15.96 -16.77 -4.20
C VAL A 289 -15.30 -15.45 -4.59
N ARG A 290 -15.89 -14.30 -4.22
CA ARG A 290 -15.34 -12.99 -4.55
C ARG A 290 -13.96 -12.76 -3.96
N VAL A 291 -13.77 -12.99 -2.65
CA VAL A 291 -12.46 -12.75 -2.03
C VAL A 291 -11.37 -13.65 -2.62
N ALA A 292 -11.71 -14.87 -3.03
CA ALA A 292 -10.79 -15.78 -3.69
C ALA A 292 -10.45 -15.31 -5.10
N ALA A 293 -11.44 -14.82 -5.86
CA ALA A 293 -11.23 -14.27 -7.20
C ALA A 293 -10.37 -12.99 -7.15
N ASP A 294 -10.68 -12.06 -6.23
CA ASP A 294 -9.91 -10.83 -6.06
C ASP A 294 -8.42 -11.11 -5.79
N VAL A 295 -8.10 -12.04 -4.87
CA VAL A 295 -6.69 -12.35 -4.57
C VAL A 295 -6.02 -13.15 -5.67
N SER A 296 -6.77 -13.95 -6.44
CA SER A 296 -6.25 -14.63 -7.65
C SER A 296 -5.83 -13.62 -8.70
N ASP A 297 -6.68 -12.64 -9.00
CA ASP A 297 -6.40 -11.58 -9.96
C ASP A 297 -5.18 -10.76 -9.50
N GLU A 298 -5.09 -10.38 -8.21
CA GLU A 298 -3.93 -9.66 -7.67
C GLU A 298 -2.62 -10.45 -7.79
N ILE A 299 -2.64 -11.76 -7.52
CA ILE A 299 -1.44 -12.60 -7.69
C ILE A 299 -1.01 -12.60 -9.15
N ILE A 300 -1.92 -12.82 -10.08
CA ILE A 300 -1.61 -12.82 -11.52
C ILE A 300 -0.98 -11.46 -11.90
N HIS A 301 -1.62 -10.34 -11.54
CA HIS A 301 -1.11 -8.99 -11.83
C HIS A 301 0.30 -8.74 -11.26
N ILE A 302 0.57 -9.20 -10.02
CA ILE A 302 1.88 -9.04 -9.39
C ILE A 302 2.97 -9.78 -10.18
N PHE A 303 2.71 -11.00 -10.64
CA PHE A 303 3.69 -11.82 -11.34
C PHE A 303 3.87 -11.42 -12.81
N GLU A 304 2.82 -10.88 -13.44
CA GLU A 304 2.87 -10.32 -14.79
C GLU A 304 3.37 -8.86 -14.83
N SER A 305 3.76 -8.31 -13.68
CA SER A 305 4.22 -6.92 -13.54
C SER A 305 3.17 -5.87 -13.95
N GLU A 306 1.89 -6.21 -13.78
CA GLU A 306 0.76 -5.33 -14.01
C GLU A 306 0.43 -4.44 -12.80
N GLU A 307 -0.73 -3.79 -12.84
CA GLU A 307 -1.18 -2.90 -11.78
C GLU A 307 -1.55 -3.66 -10.50
N ILE A 308 -0.91 -3.33 -9.37
CA ILE A 308 -1.24 -3.85 -8.05
C ILE A 308 -2.25 -2.91 -7.39
N ARG A 309 -3.50 -3.39 -7.19
CA ARG A 309 -4.62 -2.55 -6.76
C ARG A 309 -4.88 -2.56 -5.26
N ASN A 310 -4.59 -3.67 -4.60
CA ASN A 310 -5.00 -3.90 -3.22
C ASN A 310 -3.82 -4.21 -2.27
N ALA A 311 -2.64 -3.63 -2.56
CA ALA A 311 -1.50 -3.77 -1.67
C ALA A 311 -1.71 -3.01 -0.36
N ILE A 312 -1.36 -3.66 0.76
CA ILE A 312 -1.43 -3.10 2.11
C ILE A 312 -0.18 -2.31 2.46
N ASN A 313 0.98 -2.81 2.04
CA ASN A 313 2.30 -2.28 2.43
C ASN A 313 3.02 -1.54 1.29
N MET A 314 2.30 -1.23 0.21
CA MET A 314 2.81 -0.45 -0.91
C MET A 314 1.77 0.61 -1.33
N PRO A 315 2.19 1.80 -1.81
CA PRO A 315 1.26 2.78 -2.37
C PRO A 315 0.49 2.20 -3.56
N GLN A 316 -0.79 2.44 -3.58
CA GLN A 316 -1.66 2.08 -4.70
C GLN A 316 -1.61 3.20 -5.75
N THR A 317 -1.51 2.83 -7.03
CA THR A 317 -1.68 3.76 -8.14
C THR A 317 -2.95 3.37 -8.90
N SER A 318 -3.86 4.31 -9.10
CA SER A 318 -5.04 4.10 -9.96
C SER A 318 -4.64 4.12 -11.44
N GLY A 319 -5.36 3.42 -12.30
CA GLY A 319 -5.00 3.22 -13.72
C GLY A 319 -4.59 4.50 -14.47
N GLU A 320 -5.41 5.56 -14.45
CA GLU A 320 -5.08 6.84 -15.09
C GLU A 320 -3.85 7.53 -14.47
N ASN A 321 -3.66 7.38 -13.16
CA ASN A 321 -2.53 7.97 -12.47
C ASN A 321 -1.23 7.18 -12.76
N ARG A 322 -1.33 5.87 -12.98
CA ARG A 322 -0.19 5.03 -13.35
C ARG A 322 0.37 5.42 -14.71
N GLU A 323 -0.47 5.51 -15.74
CA GLU A 323 -0.03 5.90 -17.09
C GLU A 323 0.70 7.25 -17.10
N ARG A 324 0.17 8.23 -16.36
CA ARG A 324 0.83 9.54 -16.22
C ARG A 324 2.14 9.48 -15.44
N MET A 325 2.23 8.62 -14.42
CA MET A 325 3.40 8.51 -13.56
C MET A 325 4.48 7.57 -14.09
N GLU A 326 4.16 6.64 -14.99
CA GLU A 326 5.12 5.66 -15.51
C GLU A 326 6.39 6.27 -16.09
N PRO A 327 6.34 7.34 -16.93
CA PRO A 327 7.55 8.02 -17.41
C PRO A 327 8.38 8.63 -16.27
N PHE A 328 7.72 9.12 -15.22
CA PHE A 328 8.40 9.66 -14.05
C PHE A 328 9.04 8.58 -13.16
N LEU A 329 8.45 7.39 -13.09
CA LEU A 329 9.04 6.28 -12.33
C LEU A 329 10.38 5.86 -12.95
N LEU A 330 10.42 5.69 -14.28
CA LEU A 330 11.66 5.40 -14.98
C LEU A 330 12.70 6.52 -14.79
N LEU A 331 12.28 7.77 -15.05
CA LEU A 331 13.17 8.91 -14.90
C LEU A 331 13.69 9.06 -13.46
N GLY A 332 12.84 8.81 -12.46
CA GLY A 332 13.21 8.82 -11.04
C GLY A 332 14.24 7.74 -10.69
N GLU A 333 14.10 6.53 -11.23
CA GLU A 333 15.10 5.47 -11.07
C GLU A 333 16.42 5.82 -11.71
N GLN A 334 16.41 6.38 -12.93
CA GLN A 334 17.60 6.84 -13.65
C GLN A 334 18.30 8.00 -12.92
N VAL A 335 17.54 8.96 -12.41
CA VAL A 335 18.07 10.07 -11.59
C VAL A 335 18.74 9.55 -10.32
N ALA A 336 18.13 8.58 -9.65
CA ALA A 336 18.68 7.96 -8.45
C ALA A 336 20.00 7.22 -8.75
N GLN A 337 20.00 6.40 -9.81
CA GLN A 337 21.19 5.66 -10.25
C GLN A 337 22.32 6.59 -10.68
N LEU A 338 22.01 7.64 -11.40
CA LEU A 338 22.99 8.67 -11.80
C LEU A 338 23.57 9.36 -10.55
N GLY A 339 22.72 9.77 -9.62
CA GLY A 339 23.13 10.48 -8.42
C GLY A 339 24.06 9.67 -7.54
N ILE A 340 23.69 8.41 -7.25
CA ILE A 340 24.49 7.55 -6.37
C ILE A 340 25.82 7.15 -7.01
N GLN A 341 25.88 6.97 -8.33
CA GLN A 341 27.11 6.69 -9.03
C GLN A 341 28.05 7.90 -9.04
N LEU A 342 27.54 9.12 -9.23
CA LEU A 342 28.33 10.34 -9.18
C LEU A 342 28.81 10.71 -7.78
N LEU A 343 28.03 10.40 -6.75
CA LEU A 343 28.45 10.56 -5.35
C LEU A 343 29.53 9.56 -4.97
N ASP A 344 29.45 8.35 -5.52
CA ASP A 344 30.38 7.21 -5.33
C ASP A 344 30.53 6.72 -3.86
N GLU A 345 29.63 7.14 -2.99
CA GLU A 345 29.57 6.79 -1.58
C GLU A 345 28.10 6.76 -1.13
N ALA A 346 27.81 6.05 -0.02
CA ALA A 346 26.47 6.10 0.58
C ALA A 346 26.18 7.52 1.10
N PRO A 347 25.03 8.13 0.73
CA PRO A 347 24.71 9.50 1.17
C PRO A 347 24.44 9.54 2.69
N GLU A 348 24.62 10.70 3.29
CA GLU A 348 24.20 10.99 4.67
C GLU A 348 22.84 11.68 4.72
N LYS A 349 22.49 12.40 3.66
CA LYS A 349 21.22 13.11 3.54
C LYS A 349 20.72 13.04 2.10
N ILE A 350 19.41 12.88 1.96
CA ILE A 350 18.70 12.83 0.67
C ILE A 350 17.64 13.92 0.68
N GLU A 351 17.61 14.74 -0.36
CA GLU A 351 16.53 15.70 -0.60
C GLU A 351 15.91 15.44 -1.97
N ILE A 352 14.59 15.36 -2.00
CA ILE A 352 13.82 15.17 -3.24
C ILE A 352 12.86 16.35 -3.35
N THR A 353 12.92 17.06 -4.48
CA THR A 353 12.05 18.20 -4.75
C THR A 353 11.13 17.86 -5.92
N TYR A 354 9.84 18.05 -5.73
CA TYR A 354 8.82 17.98 -6.78
C TYR A 354 8.27 19.37 -7.06
N ALA A 355 8.08 19.71 -8.35
CA ALA A 355 7.51 20.98 -8.75
C ALA A 355 6.65 20.87 -10.02
N GLY A 356 5.84 21.91 -10.27
CA GLY A 356 4.91 21.94 -11.40
C GLY A 356 3.82 20.87 -11.29
N GLU A 357 3.45 20.24 -12.40
CA GLU A 357 2.38 19.26 -12.51
C GLU A 357 2.54 18.05 -11.56
N LEU A 358 3.78 17.71 -11.13
CA LEU A 358 4.01 16.68 -10.14
C LEU A 358 3.41 16.98 -8.75
N LEU A 359 3.01 18.22 -8.49
CA LEU A 359 2.34 18.58 -7.22
C LEU A 359 0.90 18.09 -7.15
N ASP A 360 0.27 17.88 -8.29
CA ASP A 360 -1.11 17.42 -8.41
C ASP A 360 -1.21 15.88 -8.40
N GLU A 361 -0.06 15.19 -8.46
CA GLU A 361 0.02 13.73 -8.52
C GLU A 361 0.40 13.07 -7.17
N ASP A 362 0.01 11.80 -6.97
CA ASP A 362 0.50 11.01 -5.83
C ASP A 362 1.93 10.50 -6.11
N THR A 363 2.90 11.21 -5.58
CA THR A 363 4.33 10.95 -5.77
C THR A 363 4.92 9.90 -4.83
N LYS A 364 4.10 9.19 -4.03
CA LYS A 364 4.60 8.20 -3.05
C LYS A 364 5.36 7.05 -3.71
N LEU A 365 4.85 6.53 -4.84
CA LEU A 365 5.52 5.47 -5.57
C LEU A 365 6.82 5.97 -6.21
N LEU A 366 6.83 7.17 -6.80
CA LEU A 366 8.02 7.82 -7.35
C LEU A 366 9.10 8.00 -6.28
N THR A 367 8.73 8.47 -5.10
CA THR A 367 9.65 8.58 -3.96
C THR A 367 10.29 7.24 -3.61
N ARG A 368 9.48 6.15 -3.54
CA ARG A 368 10.00 4.80 -3.27
C ARG A 368 10.94 4.31 -4.39
N THR A 369 10.62 4.60 -5.64
CA THR A 369 11.45 4.26 -6.80
C THR A 369 12.82 4.93 -6.72
N ILE A 370 12.85 6.22 -6.38
CA ILE A 370 14.10 6.96 -6.19
C ILE A 370 14.91 6.37 -5.03
N ILE A 371 14.29 6.14 -3.88
CA ILE A 371 14.97 5.54 -2.72
C ILE A 371 15.49 4.13 -3.04
N LYS A 372 14.69 3.29 -3.72
CA LYS A 372 15.13 1.97 -4.22
C LYS A 372 16.38 2.12 -5.09
N GLY A 373 16.37 3.03 -6.07
CA GLY A 373 17.50 3.26 -6.98
C GLY A 373 18.79 3.68 -6.25
N ILE A 374 18.67 4.51 -5.20
CA ILE A 374 19.80 4.90 -4.35
C ILE A 374 20.36 3.70 -3.58
N LEU A 375 19.49 2.94 -2.91
CA LEU A 375 19.91 1.85 -2.03
C LEU A 375 20.41 0.61 -2.80
N ALA A 376 19.86 0.35 -3.98
CA ALA A 376 20.20 -0.83 -4.78
C ALA A 376 21.70 -0.88 -5.16
N ARG A 377 22.39 0.26 -5.24
CA ARG A 377 23.84 0.31 -5.50
C ARG A 377 24.65 -0.44 -4.45
N HIS A 378 24.24 -0.40 -3.20
CA HIS A 378 24.97 -0.98 -2.06
C HIS A 378 24.32 -2.25 -1.52
N LEU A 379 22.99 -2.38 -1.62
CA LEU A 379 22.24 -3.51 -1.07
C LEU A 379 21.79 -4.54 -2.14
N GLY A 380 22.03 -4.23 -3.41
CA GLY A 380 21.73 -5.15 -4.52
C GLY A 380 20.21 -5.37 -4.73
N SER A 381 19.88 -6.58 -5.23
CA SER A 381 18.51 -6.99 -5.58
C SER A 381 17.58 -7.24 -4.38
N THR A 382 18.07 -7.18 -3.16
CA THR A 382 17.24 -7.32 -1.94
C THR A 382 16.32 -6.11 -1.74
N VAL A 383 16.65 -4.95 -2.34
CA VAL A 383 15.85 -3.74 -2.27
C VAL A 383 14.77 -3.74 -3.35
N ASN A 384 13.55 -3.53 -2.94
CA ASN A 384 12.40 -3.37 -3.84
C ASN A 384 11.47 -2.22 -3.40
N LEU A 385 10.38 -1.99 -4.11
CA LEU A 385 9.44 -0.90 -3.81
C LEU A 385 8.71 -1.07 -2.47
N VAL A 386 8.62 -2.28 -1.95
CA VAL A 386 7.97 -2.56 -0.66
C VAL A 386 8.87 -2.15 0.50
N ASN A 387 10.14 -2.60 0.48
CA ASN A 387 11.06 -2.44 1.61
C ASN A 387 11.96 -1.20 1.55
N ALA A 388 12.02 -0.48 0.42
CA ALA A 388 12.97 0.62 0.22
C ALA A 388 12.98 1.65 1.37
N LEU A 389 11.81 2.13 1.81
CA LEU A 389 11.72 3.10 2.90
C LEU A 389 12.09 2.50 4.27
N HIS A 390 11.82 1.21 4.46
CA HIS A 390 12.18 0.52 5.69
C HIS A 390 13.71 0.35 5.77
N LEU A 391 14.33 -0.15 4.70
CA LEU A 391 15.78 -0.31 4.62
C LEU A 391 16.52 1.02 4.73
N LEU A 392 15.98 2.10 4.13
CA LEU A 392 16.53 3.44 4.30
C LEU A 392 16.64 3.81 5.78
N LYS A 393 15.55 3.59 6.53
CA LYS A 393 15.48 3.88 7.97
C LYS A 393 16.45 3.00 8.79
N GLU A 394 16.57 1.72 8.45
CA GLU A 394 17.52 0.79 9.10
C GLU A 394 18.97 1.21 8.89
N GLN A 395 19.30 1.79 7.73
CA GLN A 395 20.62 2.38 7.47
C GLN A 395 20.84 3.72 8.21
N GLY A 396 19.90 4.17 9.02
CA GLY A 396 19.96 5.46 9.72
C GLY A 396 19.84 6.67 8.80
N LEU A 397 19.39 6.46 7.56
CA LEU A 397 19.22 7.52 6.58
C LEU A 397 17.84 8.16 6.68
N THR A 398 17.79 9.45 6.40
CA THR A 398 16.54 10.21 6.29
C THR A 398 16.46 10.90 4.93
N TYR A 399 15.24 11.15 4.48
CA TYR A 399 15.00 11.95 3.28
C TYR A 399 14.02 13.07 3.59
N ASN A 400 14.22 14.20 2.90
CA ASN A 400 13.32 15.35 2.95
C ASN A 400 12.62 15.52 1.61
N LEU A 401 11.29 15.63 1.65
CA LEU A 401 10.48 15.98 0.49
C LEU A 401 10.20 17.47 0.49
N GLN A 402 10.53 18.14 -0.60
CA GLN A 402 10.21 19.53 -0.84
C GLN A 402 9.16 19.62 -1.97
N ARG A 403 8.18 20.48 -1.81
CA ARG A 403 7.16 20.79 -2.80
C ARG A 403 7.26 22.27 -3.15
N ASN A 404 7.59 22.60 -4.39
CA ASN A 404 7.83 23.96 -4.80
C ASN A 404 6.80 24.41 -5.86
N ALA A 405 5.78 25.15 -5.41
CA ALA A 405 4.71 25.64 -6.28
C ALA A 405 5.14 26.74 -7.27
N SER A 406 6.27 27.40 -7.03
CA SER A 406 6.73 28.56 -7.83
C SER A 406 7.95 28.27 -8.71
N PHE A 407 8.09 27.05 -9.19
CA PHE A 407 9.19 26.68 -10.07
C PHE A 407 9.01 27.31 -11.47
N LYS A 408 10.08 27.94 -12.01
CA LYS A 408 10.06 28.57 -13.33
C LYS A 408 10.95 27.77 -14.29
N GLY A 409 10.42 27.39 -15.43
CA GLY A 409 11.20 26.82 -16.53
C GLY A 409 10.68 25.52 -17.15
N PHE A 410 10.04 24.64 -16.36
CA PHE A 410 9.48 23.37 -16.83
C PHE A 410 8.07 23.19 -16.30
N SER A 411 7.19 22.53 -17.06
CA SER A 411 5.81 22.22 -16.62
C SER A 411 5.79 21.22 -15.45
N ASN A 412 6.78 20.33 -15.40
CA ASN A 412 7.02 19.38 -14.34
C ASN A 412 8.52 19.32 -14.02
N TYR A 413 8.88 19.06 -12.78
CA TYR A 413 10.28 19.02 -12.38
C TYR A 413 10.51 18.12 -11.17
N LEU A 414 11.53 17.29 -11.28
CA LEU A 414 12.08 16.44 -10.24
C LEU A 414 13.51 16.85 -9.97
N GLU A 415 13.90 17.10 -8.73
CA GLU A 415 15.31 17.27 -8.34
C GLU A 415 15.67 16.32 -7.20
N LEU A 416 16.79 15.64 -7.35
CA LEU A 416 17.42 14.82 -6.33
C LEU A 416 18.73 15.47 -5.91
N ALA A 417 18.88 15.72 -4.60
CA ALA A 417 20.14 16.15 -4.02
C ALA A 417 20.64 15.13 -3.00
N LEU A 418 21.86 14.66 -3.20
CA LEU A 418 22.56 13.72 -2.33
C LEU A 418 23.75 14.42 -1.68
N TYR A 419 23.90 14.23 -0.36
CA TYR A 419 24.95 14.87 0.44
C TYR A 419 25.82 13.85 1.14
N LYS A 420 27.14 14.07 1.12
CA LYS A 420 28.15 13.29 1.86
C LYS A 420 29.37 14.13 2.17
N LYS A 421 29.68 14.35 3.48
CA LYS A 421 30.94 14.98 3.96
C LYS A 421 31.58 16.01 3.02
N GLY A 422 30.87 17.10 2.72
CA GLY A 422 31.36 18.17 1.85
C GLY A 422 31.24 17.91 0.35
N LYS A 423 30.77 16.73 -0.06
CA LYS A 423 30.36 16.44 -1.45
C LYS A 423 28.85 16.61 -1.57
N GLN A 424 28.42 17.13 -2.69
CA GLN A 424 27.00 17.25 -3.04
C GLN A 424 26.84 16.89 -4.53
N VAL A 425 25.79 16.13 -4.81
CA VAL A 425 25.37 15.83 -6.18
C VAL A 425 23.91 16.24 -6.31
N ASN A 426 23.63 17.13 -7.28
CA ASN A 426 22.29 17.62 -7.59
C ASN A 426 21.92 17.22 -9.02
N ILE A 427 20.76 16.59 -9.20
CA ILE A 427 20.26 16.19 -10.51
C ILE A 427 18.84 16.70 -10.66
N GLY A 428 18.62 17.57 -11.62
CA GLY A 428 17.30 18.04 -12.01
C GLY A 428 16.86 17.36 -13.30
N ALA A 429 15.60 16.93 -13.33
CA ALA A 429 15.02 16.20 -14.45
C ALA A 429 13.58 16.64 -14.72
N SER A 430 13.12 16.45 -15.96
CA SER A 430 11.78 16.80 -16.42
C SER A 430 11.32 15.83 -17.50
N ILE A 431 10.04 15.59 -17.61
CA ILE A 431 9.43 14.97 -18.79
C ILE A 431 9.07 16.09 -19.76
N ILE A 432 9.62 16.04 -20.96
CA ILE A 432 9.36 17.03 -22.00
C ILE A 432 8.45 16.39 -23.05
N ASN A 433 7.31 17.02 -23.32
CA ASN A 433 6.34 16.52 -24.30
C ASN A 433 6.98 16.27 -25.67
N GLY A 434 6.79 15.07 -26.20
CA GLY A 434 7.38 14.62 -27.46
C GLY A 434 8.85 14.18 -27.39
N PHE A 435 9.56 14.45 -26.27
CA PHE A 435 10.98 14.13 -26.11
C PHE A 435 11.27 13.17 -24.96
N GLY A 436 10.26 12.86 -24.11
CA GLY A 436 10.41 11.96 -22.96
C GLY A 436 11.22 12.54 -21.80
N GLY A 437 11.84 11.67 -20.99
CA GLY A 437 12.65 12.07 -19.84
C GLY A 437 13.95 12.74 -20.24
N ARG A 438 14.27 13.85 -19.56
CA ARG A 438 15.50 14.61 -19.73
C ARG A 438 16.12 14.94 -18.39
N ILE A 439 17.44 14.77 -18.28
CA ILE A 439 18.25 15.39 -17.24
C ILE A 439 18.55 16.82 -17.71
N VAL A 440 18.05 17.81 -16.98
CA VAL A 440 18.15 19.23 -17.36
C VAL A 440 19.12 20.01 -16.48
N LYS A 441 19.55 19.41 -15.37
CA LYS A 441 20.53 19.97 -14.44
C LYS A 441 21.42 18.86 -13.89
N LEU A 442 22.72 19.08 -13.87
CA LEU A 442 23.71 18.21 -13.25
C LEU A 442 24.65 19.08 -12.41
N ASN A 443 24.52 19.00 -11.09
CA ASN A 443 25.11 19.94 -10.14
C ASN A 443 24.72 21.39 -10.50
N ASP A 444 25.71 22.26 -10.76
CA ASP A 444 25.50 23.66 -11.16
C ASP A 444 25.42 23.85 -12.67
N TYR A 445 25.50 22.77 -13.46
CA TYR A 445 25.50 22.86 -14.92
C TYR A 445 24.10 22.59 -15.46
N ARG A 446 23.71 23.41 -16.45
CA ARG A 446 22.53 23.13 -17.27
C ARG A 446 22.95 22.18 -18.39
N VAL A 447 22.17 21.15 -18.61
CA VAL A 447 22.38 20.15 -19.65
C VAL A 447 21.02 19.81 -20.30
N ASP A 448 21.07 19.13 -21.44
CA ASP A 448 19.88 18.51 -22.05
C ASP A 448 20.26 17.08 -22.43
N LEU A 449 20.22 16.19 -21.45
CA LEU A 449 20.68 14.83 -21.59
C LEU A 449 19.51 13.86 -21.57
N ARG A 450 19.38 13.04 -22.61
CA ARG A 450 18.54 11.83 -22.58
C ARG A 450 19.26 10.77 -21.71
N PRO A 451 18.64 10.27 -20.63
CA PRO A 451 19.27 9.24 -19.80
C PRO A 451 19.22 7.90 -20.53
N GLU A 452 20.32 7.51 -21.15
CA GLU A 452 20.52 6.22 -21.83
C GLU A 452 21.35 5.28 -20.96
N GLN A 453 21.43 4.00 -21.36
CA GLN A 453 22.06 2.95 -20.55
C GLN A 453 23.54 3.22 -20.25
N HIS A 454 24.31 3.61 -21.25
CA HIS A 454 25.74 3.78 -21.13
C HIS A 454 26.11 5.25 -21.26
N LEU A 455 26.56 5.83 -20.17
CA LEU A 455 26.99 7.23 -20.12
C LEU A 455 28.48 7.32 -19.76
N LEU A 456 29.14 8.33 -20.32
CA LEU A 456 30.48 8.72 -19.93
C LEU A 456 30.44 10.16 -19.40
N TYR A 457 30.82 10.34 -18.14
CA TYR A 457 30.90 11.63 -17.47
C TYR A 457 32.35 12.07 -17.37
N ILE A 458 32.67 13.27 -17.85
CA ILE A 458 34.03 13.86 -17.84
C ILE A 458 33.96 15.23 -17.19
N ARG A 459 34.80 15.50 -16.21
CA ARG A 459 35.11 16.86 -15.73
C ARG A 459 36.39 17.31 -16.34
N HIS A 460 36.39 18.52 -16.92
CA HIS A 460 37.55 19.06 -17.66
C HIS A 460 37.63 20.58 -17.54
N LEU A 461 38.74 21.15 -17.97
CA LEU A 461 38.88 22.58 -18.24
C LEU A 461 38.27 22.92 -19.60
N ASP A 462 37.59 24.06 -19.70
CA ASP A 462 37.00 24.57 -20.95
C ASP A 462 38.12 25.20 -21.85
N ILE A 463 38.86 24.33 -22.52
CA ILE A 463 39.97 24.73 -23.41
C ILE A 463 39.72 24.22 -24.83
N PRO A 464 40.19 24.97 -25.85
CA PRO A 464 40.07 24.56 -27.26
C PRO A 464 40.68 23.18 -27.51
N GLY A 465 39.99 22.37 -28.34
CA GLY A 465 40.46 21.03 -28.72
C GLY A 465 40.01 19.89 -27.80
N MET A 466 39.46 20.17 -26.62
CA MET A 466 39.06 19.12 -25.65
C MET A 466 38.04 18.14 -26.25
N ILE A 467 37.00 18.65 -26.91
CA ILE A 467 35.97 17.82 -27.57
C ILE A 467 36.60 16.90 -28.62
N GLY A 468 37.51 17.46 -29.44
CA GLY A 468 38.18 16.69 -30.48
C GLY A 468 39.07 15.57 -29.93
N GLN A 469 39.81 15.82 -28.85
CA GLN A 469 40.64 14.80 -28.20
C GLN A 469 39.79 13.66 -27.62
N VAL A 470 38.71 13.99 -26.91
CA VAL A 470 37.77 12.98 -26.37
C VAL A 470 37.14 12.15 -27.49
N GLY A 471 36.65 12.80 -28.55
CA GLY A 471 36.06 12.11 -29.71
C GLY A 471 37.07 11.23 -30.45
N SER A 472 38.32 11.67 -30.61
CA SER A 472 39.39 10.88 -31.26
C SER A 472 39.76 9.64 -30.44
N ILE A 473 39.87 9.75 -29.11
CA ILE A 473 40.16 8.62 -28.23
C ILE A 473 39.01 7.58 -28.30
N LEU A 474 37.77 8.03 -28.21
CA LEU A 474 36.62 7.12 -28.29
C LEU A 474 36.55 6.42 -29.66
N GLY A 475 36.68 7.17 -30.76
CA GLY A 475 36.64 6.62 -32.11
C GLY A 475 37.80 5.65 -32.39
N SER A 476 39.02 5.94 -31.91
CA SER A 476 40.18 5.04 -32.06
C SER A 476 40.06 3.73 -31.25
N ASN A 477 39.16 3.69 -30.32
CA ASN A 477 38.84 2.49 -29.51
C ASN A 477 37.46 1.88 -29.89
N ASP A 478 37.00 2.15 -31.10
CA ASP A 478 35.75 1.59 -31.63
C ASP A 478 34.53 1.81 -30.67
N THR A 479 34.44 2.99 -30.09
CA THR A 479 33.35 3.39 -29.19
C THR A 479 32.63 4.57 -29.83
N ASN A 480 31.38 4.31 -30.25
CA ASN A 480 30.56 5.32 -30.90
C ASN A 480 29.87 6.23 -29.88
N ILE A 481 29.67 7.49 -30.26
CA ILE A 481 29.02 8.53 -29.45
C ILE A 481 27.63 8.78 -30.05
N GLY A 482 26.59 8.48 -29.25
CA GLY A 482 25.21 8.79 -29.62
C GLY A 482 24.92 10.29 -29.50
N THR A 483 25.21 10.86 -28.33
CA THR A 483 25.08 12.30 -28.08
C THR A 483 26.23 12.80 -27.20
N MET A 484 26.51 14.09 -27.28
CA MET A 484 27.51 14.76 -26.44
C MET A 484 26.94 16.09 -25.95
N GLN A 485 26.91 16.25 -24.63
CA GLN A 485 26.50 17.50 -23.98
C GLN A 485 27.65 18.10 -23.21
N VAL A 486 27.93 19.37 -23.43
CA VAL A 486 28.95 20.13 -22.69
C VAL A 486 28.30 21.22 -21.88
N GLY A 487 28.45 21.15 -20.57
CA GLY A 487 27.99 22.16 -19.62
C GLY A 487 29.18 22.98 -19.12
N ARG A 488 29.11 24.31 -19.16
CA ARG A 488 30.12 25.21 -18.60
C ARG A 488 29.48 26.32 -17.77
N LYS A 489 30.18 26.77 -16.74
CA LYS A 489 29.77 27.93 -15.92
C LYS A 489 30.33 29.22 -16.47
N GLU A 490 31.62 29.20 -16.85
CA GLU A 490 32.36 30.34 -17.38
C GLU A 490 33.35 29.89 -18.46
N ILE A 491 33.73 30.82 -19.31
CA ILE A 491 34.71 30.57 -20.40
C ILE A 491 36.08 30.31 -19.76
N GLY A 492 36.74 29.21 -20.15
CA GLY A 492 38.05 28.83 -19.65
C GLY A 492 38.07 28.23 -18.23
N GLY A 493 36.92 28.15 -17.57
CA GLY A 493 36.75 27.52 -16.23
C GLY A 493 36.56 26.02 -16.27
N GLU A 494 36.04 25.46 -15.17
CA GLU A 494 35.63 24.04 -15.14
C GLU A 494 34.35 23.82 -15.96
N ALA A 495 34.36 22.74 -16.72
CA ALA A 495 33.25 22.27 -17.52
C ALA A 495 33.00 20.76 -17.28
N ILE A 496 31.81 20.32 -17.64
CA ILE A 496 31.46 18.90 -17.70
C ILE A 496 31.14 18.52 -19.15
N MET A 497 31.42 17.28 -19.47
CA MET A 497 30.98 16.64 -20.71
C MET A 497 30.29 15.34 -20.35
N VAL A 498 29.08 15.15 -20.87
CA VAL A 498 28.30 13.90 -20.68
C VAL A 498 28.01 13.36 -22.07
N LEU A 499 28.42 12.13 -22.30
CA LEU A 499 28.23 11.43 -23.57
C LEU A 499 27.34 10.22 -23.38
N THR A 500 26.46 9.97 -24.34
CA THR A 500 25.79 8.66 -24.48
C THR A 500 26.63 7.79 -25.41
N LEU A 501 26.84 6.54 -25.06
CA LEU A 501 27.66 5.60 -25.81
C LEU A 501 26.87 4.36 -26.18
N ASP A 502 27.22 3.70 -27.29
CA ASP A 502 26.60 2.43 -27.69
C ASP A 502 26.97 1.26 -26.75
N LYS A 503 28.08 1.39 -26.03
CA LYS A 503 28.60 0.40 -25.06
C LYS A 503 29.38 1.07 -23.94
N THR A 504 29.52 0.39 -22.82
CA THR A 504 30.36 0.87 -21.71
C THR A 504 31.80 1.09 -22.16
N ALA A 505 32.38 2.25 -21.89
CA ALA A 505 33.77 2.56 -22.22
C ALA A 505 34.73 1.62 -21.45
N SER A 506 35.69 1.04 -22.16
CA SER A 506 36.65 0.14 -21.58
C SER A 506 37.62 0.85 -20.62
N ARG A 507 38.26 0.09 -19.69
CA ARG A 507 39.26 0.64 -18.79
C ARG A 507 40.40 1.34 -19.54
N GLN A 508 40.83 0.77 -20.67
CA GLN A 508 41.85 1.38 -21.53
C GLN A 508 41.45 2.78 -22.03
N VAL A 509 40.18 2.93 -22.46
CA VAL A 509 39.63 4.23 -22.88
C VAL A 509 39.64 5.22 -21.72
N LEU A 510 39.20 4.78 -20.53
CA LEU A 510 39.18 5.64 -19.34
C LEU A 510 40.59 6.11 -18.96
N ASP A 511 41.58 5.25 -19.04
CA ASP A 511 42.97 5.57 -18.70
C ASP A 511 43.56 6.52 -19.73
N GLN A 512 43.34 6.33 -21.03
CA GLN A 512 43.73 7.28 -22.08
C GLN A 512 43.09 8.66 -21.92
N LEU A 513 41.80 8.71 -21.55
CA LEU A 513 41.11 9.96 -21.30
C LEU A 513 41.68 10.72 -20.09
N LYS A 514 42.07 10.00 -19.03
CA LYS A 514 42.71 10.64 -17.84
C LYS A 514 44.07 11.26 -18.12
N GLU A 515 44.79 10.79 -19.15
CA GLU A 515 46.08 11.33 -19.55
C GLU A 515 45.93 12.66 -20.35
N VAL A 516 44.74 12.98 -20.84
CA VAL A 516 44.51 14.23 -21.59
C VAL A 516 44.64 15.44 -20.67
N ILE A 517 45.54 16.35 -21.03
CA ILE A 517 45.78 17.58 -20.27
C ILE A 517 44.49 18.39 -20.17
N GLY A 518 44.07 18.72 -18.96
CA GLY A 518 42.83 19.46 -18.69
C GLY A 518 41.64 18.57 -18.27
N ILE A 519 41.69 17.25 -18.44
CA ILE A 519 40.71 16.35 -17.86
C ILE A 519 40.99 16.18 -16.37
N LYS A 520 39.96 16.36 -15.53
CA LYS A 520 40.01 16.28 -14.07
C LYS A 520 39.47 14.97 -13.53
N ALA A 521 38.43 14.41 -14.16
CA ALA A 521 37.83 13.16 -13.78
C ALA A 521 37.10 12.54 -14.98
N VAL A 522 37.11 11.20 -15.03
CA VAL A 522 36.37 10.40 -16.02
C VAL A 522 35.69 9.26 -15.30
N GLN A 523 34.41 9.07 -15.58
CA GLN A 523 33.60 8.02 -14.97
C GLN A 523 32.58 7.46 -15.95
N THR A 524 32.46 6.14 -16.02
CA THR A 524 31.35 5.47 -16.69
C THR A 524 30.17 5.38 -15.76
N LEU A 525 28.97 5.54 -16.29
CA LEU A 525 27.72 5.47 -15.55
C LEU A 525 26.77 4.55 -16.31
N GLU A 526 26.07 3.68 -15.58
CA GLU A 526 25.08 2.76 -16.14
C GLU A 526 23.72 3.05 -15.54
N LEU A 527 22.72 3.22 -16.41
CA LEU A 527 21.35 3.51 -16.00
C LEU A 527 20.41 2.38 -16.43
N ALA A 528 19.27 2.25 -15.72
CA ALA A 528 18.22 1.34 -16.12
C ALA A 528 17.71 1.67 -17.52
N THR A 529 17.60 0.65 -18.35
CA THR A 529 16.88 0.75 -19.62
C THR A 529 15.39 0.65 -19.35
N GLY A 530 14.65 1.72 -19.57
CA GLY A 530 13.21 1.69 -19.64
C GLY A 530 12.75 1.27 -21.02
N TYR A 531 11.48 0.91 -21.15
CA TYR A 531 10.79 0.63 -22.39
C TYR A 531 11.34 1.47 -23.53
N THR A 532 11.84 0.81 -24.56
CA THR A 532 12.07 1.46 -25.86
C THR A 532 10.71 1.98 -26.30
N PHE A 533 10.51 3.30 -26.24
CA PHE A 533 9.50 3.90 -27.10
C PHE A 533 9.85 3.42 -28.50
N GLN A 534 9.00 2.60 -29.10
CA GLN A 534 9.05 2.40 -30.53
C GLN A 534 8.87 3.82 -31.09
N GLU A 535 9.94 4.35 -31.64
CA GLU A 535 9.85 5.55 -32.47
C GLU A 535 8.83 5.19 -33.55
N GLU A 536 7.66 5.82 -33.54
CA GLU A 536 6.85 5.86 -34.75
C GLU A 536 7.79 6.45 -35.83
N PRO A 537 8.01 5.75 -36.94
CA PRO A 537 8.89 6.27 -37.97
C PRO A 537 8.35 7.65 -38.38
N PHE A 538 9.23 8.65 -38.37
CA PHE A 538 8.93 9.94 -38.97
C PHE A 538 8.36 9.67 -40.35
N VAL A 539 7.08 9.93 -40.54
CA VAL A 539 6.49 9.93 -41.88
C VAL A 539 7.07 11.19 -42.54
N GLU A 540 8.02 11.00 -43.47
CA GLU A 540 8.43 12.07 -44.35
C GLU A 540 7.18 12.57 -45.08
N VAL A 541 6.87 13.87 -44.90
CA VAL A 541 5.83 14.60 -45.62
C VAL A 541 6.40 15.08 -46.95
#